data_16738340676ecf9f1db082008ff8c1bb
#
_entry.id   16738340676ecf9f1db082008ff8c1bb
#
_cell.length_a   1.000
_cell.length_b   1.000
_cell.length_c   1.000
_cell.angle_alpha   90.00
_cell.angle_beta   90.00
_cell.angle_gamma   90.00
#
_symmetry.space_group_name_H-M   'P 1'
#
loop_
_entity.id
_entity.type
_entity.pdbx_description
1 polymer ?
#
loop_
_entity_poly.entity_id
_entity_poly.type
_entity_poly.pdbx_seq_one_letter_code
_entity_poly.pdbx_strand_id
1 'polypeptide(L)'
;MSSVQNISSKDCFKKLNEDQNSYLIDVRSPTEWNVDGIPDEDSFEGILFKLAIRNEEGVQNPNFIEEFNSLEIPKDSNIYFICKSGMRSNLAANMIENEGYKSLFNVEDGFTLGWKPKGLPSSEY
;
A
#
# COMPACT_ATOMS: atom_id res chain seq x y z
N MET A 1 14.00 -14.40 8.20
CA MET A 1 13.60 -14.27 6.78
C MET A 1 12.29 -13.53 6.68
N SER A 2 12.18 -12.69 5.68
CA SER A 2 10.92 -11.97 5.44
C SER A 2 9.93 -12.87 4.71
N SER A 3 8.67 -12.84 5.12
CA SER A 3 7.57 -13.48 4.42
C SER A 3 6.86 -12.52 3.46
N VAL A 4 7.32 -11.28 3.38
CA VAL A 4 6.77 -10.28 2.46
C VAL A 4 7.14 -10.65 1.03
N GLN A 5 6.14 -10.65 0.15
CA GLN A 5 6.34 -10.97 -1.26
C GLN A 5 6.29 -9.69 -2.09
N ASN A 6 7.02 -9.66 -3.21
CA ASN A 6 6.95 -8.55 -4.15
C ASN A 6 5.90 -8.86 -5.22
N ILE A 7 5.21 -7.81 -5.66
CA ILE A 7 4.22 -7.90 -6.73
C ILE A 7 4.32 -6.64 -7.57
N SER A 8 4.04 -6.75 -8.87
CA SER A 8 4.00 -5.57 -9.74
C SER A 8 2.68 -4.81 -9.52
N SER A 9 2.68 -3.52 -9.87
CA SER A 9 1.46 -2.72 -9.79
C SER A 9 0.34 -3.31 -10.65
N LYS A 10 0.68 -3.82 -11.82
CA LYS A 10 -0.28 -4.44 -12.74
C LYS A 10 -0.93 -5.67 -12.13
N ASP A 11 -0.13 -6.56 -11.56
CA ASP A 11 -0.65 -7.77 -10.92
C ASP A 11 -1.41 -7.44 -9.65
N CYS A 12 -0.96 -6.43 -8.89
CA CYS A 12 -1.65 -5.95 -7.71
C CYS A 12 -3.06 -5.48 -8.07
N PHE A 13 -3.17 -4.65 -9.10
CA PHE A 13 -4.47 -4.15 -9.56
C PHE A 13 -5.40 -5.30 -9.93
N LYS A 14 -4.88 -6.30 -10.63
CA LYS A 14 -5.64 -7.49 -11.00
C LYS A 14 -6.15 -8.22 -9.75
N LYS A 15 -5.27 -8.43 -8.76
CA LYS A 15 -5.65 -9.11 -7.52
C LYS A 15 -6.68 -8.33 -6.72
N LEU A 16 -6.57 -7.01 -6.67
CA LEU A 16 -7.54 -6.16 -5.98
C LEU A 16 -8.92 -6.25 -6.60
N ASN A 17 -9.00 -6.53 -7.91
CA ASN A 17 -10.28 -6.70 -8.60
C ASN A 17 -10.87 -8.09 -8.40
N GLU A 18 -10.03 -9.09 -8.17
CA GLU A 18 -10.48 -10.48 -8.04
C GLU A 18 -10.87 -10.86 -6.61
N ASP A 19 -10.48 -10.07 -5.63
CA ASP A 19 -10.59 -10.44 -4.22
C ASP A 19 -11.16 -9.29 -3.38
N GLN A 20 -12.36 -9.47 -2.86
CA GLN A 20 -12.98 -8.49 -1.96
C GLN A 20 -12.27 -8.41 -0.61
N ASN A 21 -11.54 -9.46 -0.23
CA ASN A 21 -10.78 -9.49 1.03
C ASN A 21 -9.34 -9.04 0.80
N SER A 22 -9.18 -7.95 0.04
CA SER A 22 -7.88 -7.38 -0.27
C SER A 22 -7.85 -5.90 0.10
N TYR A 23 -6.66 -5.46 0.50
CA TYR A 23 -6.45 -4.09 1.00
C TYR A 23 -5.20 -3.52 0.36
N LEU A 24 -5.30 -2.29 -0.12
CA LEU A 24 -4.17 -1.53 -0.65
C LEU A 24 -3.85 -0.42 0.34
N ILE A 25 -2.63 -0.41 0.86
CA ILE A 25 -2.20 0.58 1.85
C ILE A 25 -1.21 1.52 1.18
N ASP A 26 -1.62 2.76 0.95
CA ASP A 26 -0.75 3.78 0.37
C ASP A 26 0.00 4.47 1.51
N VAL A 27 1.29 4.19 1.59
CA VAL A 27 2.13 4.68 2.70
C VAL A 27 2.91 5.95 2.35
N ARG A 28 2.56 6.60 1.23
CA ARG A 28 3.16 7.88 0.85
C ARG A 28 2.67 8.99 1.77
N SER A 29 3.20 10.20 1.55
CA SER A 29 2.81 11.38 2.33
C SER A 29 1.59 12.09 1.72
N PRO A 30 0.89 12.92 2.51
CA PRO A 30 -0.23 13.72 1.98
C PRO A 30 0.17 14.64 0.81
N THR A 31 1.37 15.19 0.82
CA THR A 31 1.86 16.01 -0.29
C THR A 31 1.91 15.19 -1.58
N GLU A 32 2.41 13.96 -1.51
CA GLU A 32 2.48 13.08 -2.67
C GLU A 32 1.07 12.73 -3.18
N TRP A 33 0.12 12.49 -2.29
CA TRP A 33 -1.26 12.23 -2.68
C TRP A 33 -1.85 13.41 -3.41
N ASN A 34 -1.58 14.62 -2.93
CA ASN A 34 -2.10 15.85 -3.54
C ASN A 34 -1.46 16.13 -4.91
N VAL A 35 -0.15 15.90 -5.04
CA VAL A 35 0.59 16.23 -6.27
C VAL A 35 0.41 15.16 -7.34
N ASP A 36 0.53 13.89 -6.96
CA ASP A 36 0.56 12.78 -7.91
C ASP A 36 -0.76 12.04 -8.05
N GLY A 37 -1.71 12.29 -7.16
CA GLY A 37 -2.97 11.53 -7.11
C GLY A 37 -2.82 10.24 -6.33
N ILE A 38 -3.86 9.43 -6.35
CA ILE A 38 -3.96 8.16 -5.63
C ILE A 38 -4.49 7.07 -6.56
N PRO A 39 -4.30 5.78 -6.23
CA PRO A 39 -5.01 4.72 -6.94
C PRO A 39 -6.51 4.97 -6.84
N ASP A 40 -7.22 4.76 -7.92
CA ASP A 40 -8.67 5.00 -7.93
C ASP A 40 -9.40 3.86 -7.23
N GLU A 41 -9.83 4.11 -5.99
CA GLU A 41 -10.46 3.07 -5.16
C GLU A 41 -11.80 2.57 -5.71
N ASP A 42 -12.44 3.36 -6.58
CA ASP A 42 -13.68 2.93 -7.22
C ASP A 42 -13.44 1.97 -8.38
N SER A 43 -12.18 1.78 -8.77
CA SER A 43 -11.82 0.93 -9.90
C SER A 43 -11.55 -0.53 -9.52
N PHE A 44 -11.53 -0.86 -8.23
CA PHE A 44 -11.28 -2.23 -7.78
C PHE A 44 -12.15 -2.59 -6.57
N GLU A 45 -12.29 -3.90 -6.35
CA GLU A 45 -13.13 -4.41 -5.25
C GLU A 45 -12.49 -4.31 -3.88
N GLY A 46 -11.15 -4.30 -3.81
CA GLY A 46 -10.42 -4.16 -2.57
C GLY A 46 -10.62 -2.78 -1.95
N ILE A 47 -10.10 -2.62 -0.73
CA ILE A 47 -10.23 -1.38 0.04
C ILE A 47 -8.90 -0.65 0.08
N LEU A 48 -8.93 0.66 -0.21
CA LEU A 48 -7.76 1.53 -0.12
C LEU A 48 -7.73 2.25 1.22
N PHE A 49 -6.59 2.15 1.91
CA PHE A 49 -6.29 3.01 3.06
C PHE A 49 -5.05 3.84 2.75
N LYS A 50 -5.02 5.07 3.26
CA LYS A 50 -3.87 5.97 3.16
C LYS A 50 -3.30 6.15 4.56
N LEU A 51 -2.07 5.67 4.78
CA LEU A 51 -1.42 5.70 6.08
C LEU A 51 0.07 5.94 5.90
N ALA A 52 0.49 7.21 6.01
CA ALA A 52 1.87 7.61 5.75
C ALA A 52 2.84 6.97 6.75
N ILE A 53 3.91 6.35 6.21
CA ILE A 53 4.95 5.78 7.06
C ILE A 53 5.95 6.84 7.52
N ARG A 54 6.04 7.98 6.80
CA ARG A 54 6.92 9.10 7.13
C ARG A 54 6.14 10.40 7.01
N ASN A 55 6.55 11.41 7.79
CA ASN A 55 5.96 12.74 7.65
C ASN A 55 6.60 13.47 6.45
N GLU A 56 6.18 14.72 6.23
CA GLU A 56 6.67 15.54 5.11
C GLU A 56 8.17 15.81 5.19
N GLU A 57 8.76 15.71 6.36
CA GLU A 57 10.18 15.92 6.59
C GLU A 57 10.99 14.62 6.50
N GLY A 58 10.34 13.51 6.15
CA GLY A 58 10.99 12.22 6.02
C GLY A 58 11.19 11.47 7.32
N VAL A 59 10.61 11.96 8.43
CA VAL A 59 10.73 11.30 9.72
C VAL A 59 9.71 10.18 9.83
N GLN A 60 10.18 8.99 10.19
CA GLN A 60 9.31 7.82 10.29
C GLN A 60 8.25 8.01 11.38
N ASN A 61 7.03 7.59 11.08
CA ASN A 61 5.92 7.63 12.01
C ASN A 61 6.13 6.60 13.13
N PRO A 62 6.39 7.02 14.38
CA PRO A 62 6.67 6.07 15.46
C PRO A 62 5.45 5.22 15.84
N ASN A 63 4.26 5.63 15.42
CA ASN A 63 3.02 4.94 15.73
C ASN A 63 2.46 4.16 14.54
N PHE A 64 3.26 3.92 13.51
CA PHE A 64 2.78 3.28 12.28
C PHE A 64 2.13 1.93 12.54
N ILE A 65 2.78 1.06 13.31
CA ILE A 65 2.26 -0.28 13.60
C ILE A 65 0.93 -0.19 14.37
N GLU A 66 0.88 0.68 15.38
CA GLU A 66 -0.31 0.89 16.18
C GLU A 66 -1.47 1.42 15.34
N GLU A 67 -1.19 2.41 14.48
CA GLU A 67 -2.20 2.99 13.59
C GLU A 67 -2.67 1.97 12.57
N PHE A 68 -1.75 1.15 12.05
CA PHE A 68 -2.11 0.10 11.12
C PHE A 68 -3.04 -0.93 11.79
N ASN A 69 -2.70 -1.37 12.99
CA ASN A 69 -3.53 -2.32 13.73
C ASN A 69 -4.91 -1.74 14.04
N SER A 70 -5.02 -0.41 14.19
CA SER A 70 -6.30 0.27 14.43
C SER A 70 -7.24 0.23 13.24
N LEU A 71 -6.75 -0.09 12.05
CA LEU A 71 -7.60 -0.22 10.86
C LEU A 71 -8.48 -1.49 10.93
N GLU A 72 -8.14 -2.40 11.83
CA GLU A 72 -8.90 -3.66 12.06
C GLU A 72 -9.03 -4.51 10.80
N ILE A 73 -7.98 -4.56 9.98
CA ILE A 73 -7.95 -5.41 8.80
C ILE A 73 -7.92 -6.87 9.25
N PRO A 74 -8.78 -7.75 8.72
CA PRO A 74 -8.75 -9.16 9.10
C PRO A 74 -7.39 -9.80 8.81
N LYS A 75 -6.93 -10.63 9.74
CA LYS A 75 -5.58 -11.21 9.68
C LYS A 75 -5.36 -12.14 8.48
N ASP A 76 -6.43 -12.67 7.91
CA ASP A 76 -6.36 -13.56 6.74
C ASP A 76 -6.49 -12.84 5.40
N SER A 77 -6.54 -11.51 5.43
CA SER A 77 -6.66 -10.69 4.21
C SER A 77 -5.36 -10.66 3.42
N ASN A 78 -5.48 -10.34 2.13
CA ASN A 78 -4.34 -10.04 1.29
C ASN A 78 -4.07 -8.53 1.37
N ILE A 79 -2.88 -8.15 1.81
CA ILE A 79 -2.54 -6.75 2.09
C ILE A 79 -1.36 -6.32 1.21
N TYR A 80 -1.58 -5.30 0.41
CA TYR A 80 -0.61 -4.76 -0.53
C TYR A 80 -0.20 -3.36 -0.06
N PHE A 81 1.12 -3.14 0.05
CA PHE A 81 1.66 -1.84 0.44
C PHE A 81 2.25 -1.16 -0.78
N ILE A 82 1.91 0.10 -1.01
CA ILE A 82 2.38 0.87 -2.15
C ILE A 82 2.97 2.21 -1.70
N CYS A 83 4.07 2.60 -2.32
CA CYS A 83 4.65 3.93 -2.14
C CYS A 83 5.03 4.47 -3.52
N LYS A 84 5.99 5.40 -3.58
CA LYS A 84 6.41 5.99 -4.86
C LYS A 84 7.09 4.96 -5.77
N SER A 85 8.04 4.19 -5.21
CA SER A 85 8.94 3.32 -5.99
C SER A 85 9.20 1.96 -5.37
N GLY A 86 8.53 1.61 -4.28
CA GLY A 86 8.65 0.30 -3.65
C GLY A 86 9.54 0.22 -2.41
N MET A 87 10.28 1.28 -2.05
CA MET A 87 11.19 1.22 -0.90
C MET A 87 10.48 1.40 0.44
N ARG A 88 9.69 2.46 0.59
CA ARG A 88 8.97 2.71 1.84
C ARG A 88 7.90 1.66 2.10
N SER A 89 7.25 1.20 1.03
CA SER A 89 6.23 0.17 1.13
C SER A 89 6.83 -1.16 1.56
N ASN A 90 8.04 -1.49 1.09
CA ASN A 90 8.73 -2.68 1.54
C ASN A 90 9.05 -2.60 3.04
N LEU A 91 9.53 -1.43 3.49
CA LEU A 91 9.77 -1.20 4.92
C LEU A 91 8.49 -1.36 5.73
N ALA A 92 7.40 -0.76 5.26
CA ALA A 92 6.11 -0.83 5.93
C ALA A 92 5.62 -2.27 6.07
N ALA A 93 5.67 -3.04 4.99
CA ALA A 93 5.23 -4.44 5.00
C ALA A 93 6.07 -5.26 5.98
N ASN A 94 7.40 -5.04 6.00
CA ASN A 94 8.28 -5.74 6.92
C ASN A 94 8.03 -5.36 8.38
N MET A 95 7.64 -4.13 8.66
CA MET A 95 7.29 -3.70 10.02
C MET A 95 6.04 -4.43 10.52
N ILE A 96 5.13 -4.76 9.62
CA ILE A 96 3.85 -5.41 9.97
C ILE A 96 3.98 -6.94 10.02
N GLU A 97 5.07 -7.48 9.50
CA GLU A 97 5.26 -8.94 9.35
C GLU A 97 5.00 -9.73 10.63
N ASN A 98 5.39 -9.20 11.78
CA ASN A 98 5.26 -9.92 13.05
C ASN A 98 3.95 -9.66 13.77
N GLU A 99 3.00 -8.96 13.15
CA GLU A 99 1.74 -8.58 13.77
C GLU A 99 0.63 -9.61 13.55
N GLY A 100 0.94 -10.75 12.93
CA GLY A 100 -0.01 -11.84 12.76
C GLY A 100 -0.80 -11.84 11.46
N TYR A 101 -0.50 -10.93 10.55
CA TYR A 101 -1.14 -10.93 9.23
C TYR A 101 -0.48 -11.98 8.33
N LYS A 102 -1.30 -12.72 7.57
CA LYS A 102 -0.81 -13.87 6.82
C LYS A 102 -0.19 -13.55 5.47
N SER A 103 -0.73 -12.56 4.77
CA SER A 103 -0.35 -12.31 3.38
C SER A 103 -0.02 -10.84 3.16
N LEU A 104 1.27 -10.54 3.11
CA LEU A 104 1.78 -9.19 2.96
C LEU A 104 2.58 -9.07 1.67
N PHE A 105 2.30 -8.03 0.90
CA PHE A 105 2.94 -7.81 -0.41
C PHE A 105 3.48 -6.39 -0.50
N ASN A 106 4.62 -6.27 -1.17
CA ASN A 106 5.18 -4.97 -1.55
C ASN A 106 4.93 -4.74 -3.03
N VAL A 107 4.26 -3.66 -3.39
CA VAL A 107 4.10 -3.26 -4.79
C VAL A 107 5.43 -2.66 -5.23
N GLU A 108 6.29 -3.48 -5.83
CA GLU A 108 7.70 -3.19 -6.00
C GLU A 108 8.03 -2.05 -6.96
N ASP A 109 7.16 -1.77 -7.94
CA ASP A 109 7.35 -0.65 -8.86
C ASP A 109 6.63 0.63 -8.40
N GLY A 110 5.82 0.54 -7.35
CA GLY A 110 5.19 1.69 -6.72
C GLY A 110 4.08 2.35 -7.52
N PHE A 111 3.68 3.54 -7.06
CA PHE A 111 2.63 4.32 -7.71
C PHE A 111 3.18 5.24 -8.79
N THR A 112 4.11 6.10 -8.43
CA THR A 112 4.63 7.13 -9.35
C THR A 112 5.46 6.54 -10.48
N LEU A 113 6.23 5.49 -10.18
CA LEU A 113 7.09 4.84 -11.17
C LEU A 113 6.48 3.59 -11.79
N GLY A 114 5.35 3.13 -11.29
CA GLY A 114 4.72 1.90 -11.78
C GLY A 114 3.26 2.06 -12.17
N TRP A 115 2.39 2.15 -11.17
CA TRP A 115 0.93 2.21 -11.36
C TRP A 115 0.50 3.29 -12.35
N LYS A 116 0.94 4.54 -12.11
CA LYS A 116 0.53 5.68 -12.91
C LYS A 116 1.07 5.65 -14.34
N PRO A 117 2.39 5.41 -14.56
CA PRO A 117 2.91 5.35 -15.93
C PRO A 117 2.34 4.20 -16.77
N LYS A 118 1.89 3.13 -16.13
CA LYS A 118 1.28 2.00 -16.83
C LYS A 118 -0.17 2.24 -17.19
N GLY A 119 -0.71 3.40 -16.81
CA GLY A 119 -2.09 3.74 -17.13
C GLY A 119 -3.13 3.04 -16.26
N LEU A 120 -2.73 2.50 -15.11
CA LEU A 120 -3.69 1.92 -14.19
C LEU A 120 -4.55 3.05 -13.58
N PRO A 121 -5.81 2.77 -13.22
CA PRO A 121 -6.72 3.83 -12.78
C PRO A 121 -6.21 4.60 -11.57
N SER A 122 -6.18 5.92 -11.70
CA SER A 122 -5.82 6.82 -10.62
C SER A 122 -6.80 8.00 -10.60
N SER A 123 -6.90 8.63 -9.44
CA SER A 123 -7.79 9.77 -9.26
C SER A 123 -7.09 10.87 -8.48
N GLU A 124 -7.66 12.05 -8.49
CA GLU A 124 -7.17 13.15 -7.64
C GLU A 124 -7.53 12.86 -6.19
N TYR A 125 -6.65 13.29 -5.30
CA TYR A 125 -6.85 13.14 -3.86
C TYR A 125 -7.72 14.26 -3.30
#